data_bd5b65364348b90a6a117db18ab8e528
#
_entry.id   bd5b65364348b90a6a117db18ab8e528
#
_cell.length_a   1.000
_cell.length_b   1.000
_cell.length_c   1.000
_cell.angle_alpha   90.00
_cell.angle_beta   90.00
_cell.angle_gamma   90.00
#
_symmetry.space_group_name_H-M   'P 1'
#
loop_
_entity.id
_entity.type
_entity.pdbx_description
1 polymer ?
#
loop_
_entity_poly.entity_id
_entity_poly.type
_entity_poly.pdbx_seq_one_letter_code
_entity_poly.pdbx_strand_id
1 'polypeptide(L)'
;GYPLVTGNLHNFGGRINLHGDLRLLASNQYVNAVKKNPNVCGSGLFMESIEQNPVYYDLAFEMPLHKDEVNIEEWLCRYADRRYGKPSENAHQAWLHLLEGPYRPGTNGTERSSIIAARPAVNVKKSGPNAGLGIPYSPLSVVQAEGLLLKDAARLEDSDPYRFDIVDI
;
A
#
# COMPACT_ATOMS: atom_id res chain seq x y z
N GLY A 1 -27.44 21.08 1.38
CA GLY A 1 -26.00 21.22 1.67
C GLY A 1 -25.19 21.17 0.38
N TYR A 2 -23.91 21.50 0.44
CA TYR A 2 -23.02 21.39 -0.73
C TYR A 2 -22.62 19.93 -0.94
N PRO A 3 -22.38 19.49 -2.20
CA PRO A 3 -21.81 18.20 -2.48
C PRO A 3 -20.40 18.09 -1.89
N LEU A 4 -20.07 16.93 -1.32
CA LEU A 4 -18.79 16.65 -0.68
C LEU A 4 -18.11 15.48 -1.38
N VAL A 5 -16.80 15.56 -1.50
CA VAL A 5 -15.96 14.45 -1.95
C VAL A 5 -15.08 14.02 -0.78
N THR A 6 -15.11 12.74 -0.43
CA THR A 6 -14.15 12.17 0.51
C THR A 6 -12.86 11.83 -0.22
N GLY A 7 -11.75 11.76 0.51
CA GLY A 7 -10.49 11.38 -0.13
C GLY A 7 -9.43 10.99 0.87
N ASN A 8 -8.42 10.30 0.35
CA ASN A 8 -7.25 9.91 1.10
C ASN A 8 -6.03 10.69 0.62
N LEU A 9 -5.31 11.29 1.55
CA LEU A 9 -3.96 11.78 1.33
C LEU A 9 -3.00 10.70 1.78
N HIS A 10 -2.59 9.86 0.83
CA HIS A 10 -1.73 8.71 1.12
C HIS A 10 -0.26 9.08 1.14
N ASN A 11 0.17 9.89 0.18
CA ASN A 11 1.56 10.21 -0.04
C ASN A 11 1.83 11.70 0.17
N PHE A 12 2.80 12.02 1.03
CA PHE A 12 3.38 13.35 1.17
C PHE A 12 4.68 13.43 0.38
N GLY A 13 5.00 14.56 -0.21
CA GLY A 13 6.15 14.72 -1.09
C GLY A 13 7.45 14.14 -0.54
N GLY A 14 8.14 13.38 -1.37
CA GLY A 14 9.40 12.71 -1.02
C GLY A 14 9.29 11.40 -0.27
N ARG A 15 8.09 10.87 -0.05
CA ARG A 15 7.89 9.56 0.54
C ARG A 15 7.90 8.51 -0.56
N ILE A 16 8.84 7.56 -0.48
CA ILE A 16 9.08 6.51 -1.47
C ILE A 16 8.93 5.10 -0.88
N ASN A 17 8.65 4.98 0.42
CA ASN A 17 8.54 3.70 1.09
C ASN A 17 7.15 3.07 0.92
N LEU A 18 7.10 1.75 1.01
CA LEU A 18 5.84 1.02 1.10
C LEU A 18 5.11 1.38 2.39
N HIS A 19 3.85 1.77 2.30
CA HIS A 19 3.00 2.10 3.45
C HIS A 19 1.54 2.19 3.06
N GLY A 20 0.67 2.21 4.07
CA GLY A 20 -0.77 2.40 3.91
C GLY A 20 -1.57 1.31 4.62
N ASP A 21 -2.63 1.69 5.32
CA ASP A 21 -3.50 0.78 6.04
C ASP A 21 -4.54 0.19 5.08
N LEU A 22 -4.23 -0.97 4.47
CA LEU A 22 -5.14 -1.64 3.53
C LEU A 22 -6.38 -2.22 4.24
N ARG A 23 -6.27 -2.63 5.51
CA ARG A 23 -7.43 -3.14 6.26
C ARG A 23 -8.44 -2.02 6.52
N LEU A 24 -7.96 -0.83 6.87
CA LEU A 24 -8.81 0.33 7.05
C LEU A 24 -9.48 0.74 5.73
N LEU A 25 -8.75 0.67 4.62
CA LEU A 25 -9.28 0.98 3.30
C LEU A 25 -10.36 -0.05 2.89
N ALA A 26 -10.10 -1.34 3.09
CA ALA A 26 -11.01 -2.45 2.81
C ALA A 26 -12.30 -2.40 3.65
N SER A 27 -12.30 -1.69 4.80
CA SER A 27 -13.51 -1.46 5.62
C SER A 27 -14.54 -0.52 4.95
N ASN A 28 -14.28 -0.11 3.73
CA ASN A 28 -15.13 0.74 2.89
C ASN A 28 -15.46 2.10 3.51
N GLN A 29 -14.41 2.89 3.72
CA GLN A 29 -14.53 4.25 4.25
C GLN A 29 -15.47 5.14 3.44
N TYR A 30 -15.53 4.99 2.10
CA TYR A 30 -16.41 5.76 1.24
C TYR A 30 -17.88 5.48 1.55
N VAL A 31 -18.30 4.23 1.55
CA VAL A 31 -19.69 3.86 1.87
C VAL A 31 -20.07 4.28 3.28
N ASN A 32 -19.15 4.16 4.24
CA ASN A 32 -19.37 4.63 5.60
C ASN A 32 -19.52 6.15 5.67
N ALA A 33 -18.78 6.90 4.86
CA ALA A 33 -18.95 8.35 4.76
C ALA A 33 -20.30 8.72 4.16
N VAL A 34 -20.75 8.05 3.08
CA VAL A 34 -22.07 8.25 2.47
C VAL A 34 -23.19 7.96 3.46
N LYS A 35 -23.10 6.85 4.22
CA LYS A 35 -24.08 6.50 5.26
C LYS A 35 -24.19 7.57 6.35
N LYS A 36 -23.08 8.23 6.69
CA LYS A 36 -23.04 9.28 7.71
C LYS A 36 -23.46 10.66 7.20
N ASN A 37 -23.21 10.94 5.92
CA ASN A 37 -23.53 12.23 5.32
C ASN A 37 -23.98 12.04 3.87
N PRO A 38 -25.30 12.24 3.59
CA PRO A 38 -25.87 12.04 2.25
C PRO A 38 -25.39 13.07 1.21
N ASN A 39 -24.67 14.13 1.62
CA ASN A 39 -24.05 15.05 0.67
C ASN A 39 -22.74 14.51 0.07
N VAL A 40 -22.20 13.40 0.59
CA VAL A 40 -21.02 12.74 0.00
C VAL A 40 -21.42 12.12 -1.33
N CYS A 41 -20.83 12.60 -2.41
CA CYS A 41 -21.17 12.21 -3.78
C CYS A 41 -19.99 11.65 -4.58
N GLY A 42 -18.82 11.54 -3.97
CA GLY A 42 -17.63 10.99 -4.63
C GLY A 42 -16.49 10.69 -3.68
N SER A 43 -15.51 9.98 -4.20
CA SER A 43 -14.22 9.77 -3.54
C SER A 43 -13.07 10.19 -4.45
N GLY A 44 -11.93 10.53 -3.86
CA GLY A 44 -10.75 10.94 -4.59
C GLY A 44 -9.48 10.59 -3.83
N LEU A 45 -8.36 10.72 -4.54
CA LEU A 45 -7.02 10.53 -3.99
C LEU A 45 -6.22 11.79 -4.22
N PHE A 46 -5.45 12.17 -3.21
CA PHE A 46 -4.59 13.34 -3.23
C PHE A 46 -3.16 12.86 -3.05
N MET A 47 -2.34 13.00 -4.09
CA MET A 47 -0.95 12.58 -4.09
C MET A 47 -0.06 13.80 -4.25
N GLU A 48 1.01 13.87 -3.43
CA GLU A 48 2.02 14.93 -3.51
C GLU A 48 3.29 14.48 -4.22
N SER A 49 3.40 13.20 -4.59
CA SER A 49 4.58 12.61 -5.23
C SER A 49 4.18 11.73 -6.40
N ILE A 50 5.17 11.34 -7.22
CA ILE A 50 5.02 10.43 -8.36
C ILE A 50 5.26 8.96 -7.97
N GLU A 51 6.04 8.71 -6.93
CA GLU A 51 6.24 7.38 -6.38
C GLU A 51 5.00 6.98 -5.57
N GLN A 52 4.32 5.96 -6.02
CA GLN A 52 3.05 5.54 -5.45
C GLN A 52 3.08 4.06 -5.09
N ASN A 53 2.19 3.66 -4.19
CA ASN A 53 1.95 2.26 -3.83
C ASN A 53 0.76 1.74 -4.64
N PRO A 54 0.96 1.06 -5.80
CA PRO A 54 -0.12 0.69 -6.70
C PRO A 54 -1.26 -0.07 -6.02
N VAL A 55 -0.94 -0.99 -5.12
CA VAL A 55 -1.93 -1.77 -4.38
C VAL A 55 -2.90 -0.91 -3.58
N TYR A 56 -2.40 0.16 -2.96
CA TYR A 56 -3.22 1.08 -2.18
C TYR A 56 -4.21 1.83 -3.09
N TYR A 57 -3.74 2.31 -4.23
CA TYR A 57 -4.55 3.09 -5.16
C TYR A 57 -5.57 2.22 -5.90
N ASP A 58 -5.20 1.01 -6.31
CA ASP A 58 -6.13 0.06 -6.93
C ASP A 58 -7.28 -0.26 -5.97
N LEU A 59 -6.99 -0.58 -4.71
CA LEU A 59 -8.02 -0.83 -3.72
C LEU A 59 -8.88 0.42 -3.47
N ALA A 60 -8.25 1.60 -3.31
CA ALA A 60 -8.96 2.84 -3.03
C ALA A 60 -9.95 3.22 -4.13
N PHE A 61 -9.61 2.99 -5.41
CA PHE A 61 -10.50 3.24 -6.53
C PHE A 61 -11.57 2.14 -6.70
N GLU A 62 -11.30 0.93 -6.25
CA GLU A 62 -12.26 -0.17 -6.32
C GLU A 62 -13.33 -0.07 -5.22
N MET A 63 -12.95 0.38 -4.00
CA MET A 63 -13.85 0.40 -2.84
C MET A 63 -15.19 1.13 -3.06
N PRO A 64 -15.30 2.26 -3.77
CA PRO A 64 -16.59 2.89 -4.05
C PRO A 64 -17.57 2.04 -4.86
N LEU A 65 -17.09 1.01 -5.55
CA LEU A 65 -17.91 0.09 -6.34
C LEU A 65 -18.52 -1.03 -5.49
N HIS A 66 -18.02 -1.23 -4.27
CA HIS A 66 -18.55 -2.21 -3.32
C HIS A 66 -19.59 -1.57 -2.40
N LYS A 67 -20.58 -2.36 -2.02
CA LYS A 67 -21.64 -1.94 -1.05
C LYS A 67 -21.19 -2.07 0.39
N ASP A 68 -20.29 -3.02 0.67
CA ASP A 68 -19.83 -3.40 1.99
C ASP A 68 -18.30 -3.50 2.03
N GLU A 69 -17.77 -3.91 3.16
CA GLU A 69 -16.35 -4.22 3.32
C GLU A 69 -15.90 -5.36 2.41
N VAL A 70 -14.62 -5.42 2.13
CA VAL A 70 -14.00 -6.44 1.29
C VAL A 70 -13.03 -7.27 2.15
N ASN A 71 -13.06 -8.59 1.96
CA ASN A 71 -12.04 -9.46 2.53
C ASN A 71 -10.69 -9.13 1.86
N ILE A 72 -9.82 -8.48 2.61
CA ILE A 72 -8.56 -7.94 2.07
C ILE A 72 -7.58 -9.04 1.67
N GLU A 73 -7.57 -10.15 2.39
CA GLU A 73 -6.68 -11.28 2.08
C GLU A 73 -7.05 -11.91 0.74
N GLU A 74 -8.34 -12.18 0.52
CA GLU A 74 -8.82 -12.70 -0.76
C GLU A 74 -8.64 -11.68 -1.89
N TRP A 75 -8.84 -10.39 -1.59
CA TRP A 75 -8.63 -9.33 -2.56
C TRP A 75 -7.17 -9.27 -3.02
N LEU A 76 -6.21 -9.36 -2.08
CA LEU A 76 -4.78 -9.36 -2.38
C LEU A 76 -4.36 -10.56 -3.23
N CYS A 77 -4.89 -11.75 -2.98
CA CYS A 77 -4.63 -12.90 -3.85
C CYS A 77 -5.09 -12.63 -5.29
N ARG A 78 -6.32 -12.13 -5.46
CA ARG A 78 -6.84 -11.75 -6.79
C ARG A 78 -6.06 -10.57 -7.41
N TYR A 79 -5.63 -9.62 -6.59
CA TYR A 79 -4.78 -8.52 -7.04
C TYR A 79 -3.46 -9.03 -7.62
N ALA A 80 -2.75 -9.91 -6.91
CA ALA A 80 -1.51 -10.52 -7.38
C ALA A 80 -1.71 -11.25 -8.71
N ASP A 81 -2.77 -12.06 -8.84
CA ASP A 81 -3.07 -12.81 -10.06
C ASP A 81 -3.32 -11.88 -11.27
N ARG A 82 -4.12 -10.82 -11.06
CA ARG A 82 -4.40 -9.83 -12.11
C ARG A 82 -3.14 -9.06 -12.49
N ARG A 83 -2.38 -8.65 -11.49
CA ARG A 83 -1.19 -7.80 -11.66
C ARG A 83 -0.08 -8.53 -12.39
N TYR A 84 0.14 -9.79 -12.07
CA TYR A 84 1.20 -10.58 -12.68
C TYR A 84 0.74 -11.41 -13.89
N GLY A 85 -0.57 -11.45 -14.13
CA GLY A 85 -1.18 -12.14 -15.27
C GLY A 85 -1.22 -13.67 -15.15
N LYS A 86 -0.78 -14.22 -14.03
CA LYS A 86 -0.75 -15.66 -13.76
C LYS A 86 -0.97 -15.92 -12.27
N PRO A 87 -1.79 -16.91 -11.88
CA PRO A 87 -1.94 -17.32 -10.49
C PRO A 87 -0.62 -17.82 -9.90
N SER A 88 -0.29 -17.39 -8.69
CA SER A 88 0.92 -17.82 -7.97
C SER A 88 0.68 -17.85 -6.48
N GLU A 89 0.80 -19.04 -5.88
CA GLU A 89 0.71 -19.20 -4.43
C GLU A 89 1.83 -18.43 -3.71
N ASN A 90 3.04 -18.42 -4.25
CA ASN A 90 4.13 -17.64 -3.67
C ASN A 90 3.82 -16.14 -3.69
N ALA A 91 3.22 -15.63 -4.77
CA ALA A 91 2.79 -14.23 -4.84
C ALA A 91 1.66 -13.93 -3.86
N HIS A 92 0.69 -14.82 -3.70
CA HIS A 92 -0.36 -14.68 -2.68
C HIS A 92 0.25 -14.54 -1.28
N GLN A 93 1.13 -15.45 -0.90
CA GLN A 93 1.80 -15.42 0.41
C GLN A 93 2.69 -14.17 0.57
N ALA A 94 3.37 -13.74 -0.48
CA ALA A 94 4.15 -12.51 -0.46
C ALA A 94 3.29 -11.29 -0.12
N TRP A 95 2.15 -11.13 -0.78
CA TRP A 95 1.23 -10.01 -0.51
C TRP A 95 0.60 -10.09 0.89
N LEU A 96 0.38 -11.29 1.43
CA LEU A 96 -0.05 -11.44 2.83
C LEU A 96 1.04 -11.02 3.82
N HIS A 97 2.32 -11.32 3.54
CA HIS A 97 3.44 -10.79 4.34
C HIS A 97 3.52 -9.26 4.29
N LEU A 98 3.31 -8.66 3.11
CA LEU A 98 3.28 -7.20 2.97
C LEU A 98 2.09 -6.58 3.70
N LEU A 99 0.94 -7.25 3.74
CA LEU A 99 -0.23 -6.81 4.51
C LEU A 99 0.07 -6.71 6.01
N GLU A 100 0.81 -7.67 6.56
CA GLU A 100 1.22 -7.65 7.97
C GLU A 100 2.46 -6.78 8.24
N GLY A 101 3.12 -6.34 7.19
CA GLY A 101 4.28 -5.47 7.22
C GLY A 101 3.94 -4.01 6.93
N PRO A 102 4.37 -3.48 5.78
CA PRO A 102 4.19 -2.07 5.44
C PRO A 102 2.74 -1.63 5.30
N TYR A 103 1.82 -2.55 5.01
CA TYR A 103 0.40 -2.24 4.80
C TYR A 103 -0.50 -2.56 6.00
N ARG A 104 0.09 -2.81 7.17
CA ARG A 104 -0.65 -3.10 8.40
C ARG A 104 -1.36 -1.87 8.98
N PRO A 105 -2.33 -2.06 9.90
CA PRO A 105 -2.96 -0.96 10.62
C PRO A 105 -1.95 0.00 11.28
N GLY A 106 -2.23 1.28 11.17
CA GLY A 106 -1.40 2.35 11.76
C GLY A 106 -0.21 2.79 10.90
N THR A 107 -0.10 2.33 9.66
CA THR A 107 0.94 2.80 8.72
C THR A 107 0.52 4.02 7.89
N ASN A 108 -0.77 4.38 7.88
CA ASN A 108 -1.26 5.60 7.26
C ASN A 108 -0.71 6.86 7.94
N GLY A 109 -0.40 7.87 7.15
CA GLY A 109 0.00 9.20 7.64
C GLY A 109 1.34 9.25 8.36
N THR A 110 2.11 8.16 8.41
CA THR A 110 3.44 8.19 8.99
C THR A 110 4.43 8.76 7.99
N GLU A 111 4.89 9.97 8.20
CA GLU A 111 5.95 10.59 7.42
C GLU A 111 7.31 9.94 7.72
N ARG A 112 7.53 8.75 7.21
CA ARG A 112 8.79 8.05 7.38
C ARG A 112 9.41 7.84 6.01
N SER A 113 10.58 8.43 5.79
CA SER A 113 11.39 8.14 4.63
C SER A 113 12.06 6.78 4.77
N SER A 114 12.45 6.18 3.65
CA SER A 114 13.30 4.99 3.68
C SER A 114 14.58 5.27 4.48
N ILE A 115 15.04 4.29 5.23
CA ILE A 115 16.32 4.36 5.95
C ILE A 115 17.50 4.58 4.99
N ILE A 116 17.38 4.14 3.75
CA ILE A 116 18.36 4.35 2.67
C ILE A 116 18.53 5.84 2.36
N ALA A 117 17.49 6.64 2.52
CA ALA A 117 17.54 8.09 2.31
C ALA A 117 18.18 8.87 3.46
N ALA A 118 18.50 8.22 4.57
CA ALA A 118 19.12 8.86 5.72
C ALA A 118 20.56 9.30 5.38
N ARG A 119 20.91 10.54 5.73
CA ARG A 119 22.31 11.00 5.60
C ARG A 119 23.20 10.21 6.54
N PRO A 120 24.30 9.60 6.07
CA PRO A 120 25.25 8.90 6.92
C PRO A 120 25.79 9.81 8.04
N ALA A 121 25.66 9.38 9.30
CA ALA A 121 26.23 10.06 10.45
C ALA A 121 26.39 9.06 11.59
N VAL A 122 27.33 9.31 12.51
CA VAL A 122 27.57 8.44 13.68
C VAL A 122 26.33 8.31 14.57
N ASN A 123 25.55 9.39 14.69
CA ASN A 123 24.34 9.45 15.50
C ASN A 123 23.15 9.88 14.62
N VAL A 124 22.77 9.03 13.65
CA VAL A 124 21.61 9.28 12.81
C VAL A 124 20.34 9.25 13.66
N LYS A 125 19.57 10.33 13.64
CA LYS A 125 18.31 10.45 14.37
C LYS A 125 17.08 10.53 13.46
N LYS A 126 17.29 10.90 12.20
CA LYS A 126 16.21 11.13 11.23
C LYS A 126 16.62 10.61 9.84
N SER A 127 15.66 10.06 9.12
CA SER A 127 15.80 9.69 7.71
C SER A 127 15.35 10.81 6.75
N GLY A 128 14.74 11.85 7.25
CA GLY A 128 14.27 13.01 6.48
C GLY A 128 13.88 14.17 7.40
N PRO A 129 13.36 15.27 6.88
CA PRO A 129 13.04 16.47 7.66
C PRO A 129 12.13 16.19 8.85
N ASN A 130 11.10 15.39 8.65
CA ASN A 130 10.07 15.08 9.65
C ASN A 130 10.03 13.59 10.02
N ALA A 131 10.96 12.78 9.53
CA ALA A 131 10.92 11.33 9.66
C ALA A 131 11.94 10.79 10.66
N GLY A 132 11.47 10.02 11.65
CA GLY A 132 12.31 9.23 12.54
C GLY A 132 12.87 7.99 11.85
N LEU A 133 13.78 7.28 12.52
CA LEU A 133 14.38 6.03 12.04
C LEU A 133 13.52 4.80 12.35
N GLY A 134 12.46 4.95 13.14
CA GLY A 134 11.65 3.80 13.54
C GLY A 134 10.84 3.22 12.38
N ILE A 135 10.95 1.92 12.15
CA ILE A 135 10.10 1.18 11.23
C ILE A 135 8.90 0.64 12.04
N PRO A 136 7.64 0.90 11.63
CA PRO A 136 6.45 0.53 12.41
C PRO A 136 6.06 -0.95 12.28
N TYR A 137 6.81 -1.73 11.54
CA TYR A 137 6.59 -3.16 11.27
C TYR A 137 7.91 -3.93 11.30
N SER A 138 7.84 -5.26 11.30
CA SER A 138 9.04 -6.09 11.20
C SER A 138 9.58 -6.07 9.76
N PRO A 139 10.84 -5.66 9.52
CA PRO A 139 11.44 -5.75 8.18
C PRO A 139 11.47 -7.16 7.61
N LEU A 140 11.39 -8.18 8.47
CA LEU A 140 11.36 -9.58 8.02
C LEU A 140 10.14 -9.88 7.15
N SER A 141 9.02 -9.17 7.32
CA SER A 141 7.85 -9.34 6.45
C SER A 141 8.15 -8.97 5.00
N VAL A 142 8.95 -7.93 4.79
CA VAL A 142 9.38 -7.48 3.45
C VAL A 142 10.37 -8.49 2.86
N VAL A 143 11.38 -8.91 3.62
CA VAL A 143 12.36 -9.92 3.17
C VAL A 143 11.69 -11.26 2.82
N GLN A 144 10.68 -11.66 3.58
CA GLN A 144 9.92 -12.87 3.30
C GLN A 144 9.07 -12.72 2.03
N ALA A 145 8.44 -11.57 1.83
CA ALA A 145 7.67 -11.28 0.64
C ALA A 145 8.55 -11.31 -0.62
N GLU A 146 9.67 -10.60 -0.62
CA GLU A 146 10.65 -10.60 -1.71
C GLU A 146 11.14 -12.03 -2.00
N GLY A 147 11.55 -12.77 -0.97
CA GLY A 147 12.03 -14.15 -1.12
C GLY A 147 10.98 -15.09 -1.73
N LEU A 148 9.69 -14.88 -1.45
CA LEU A 148 8.60 -15.65 -2.07
C LEU A 148 8.40 -15.26 -3.54
N LEU A 149 8.40 -13.99 -3.87
CA LEU A 149 8.28 -13.53 -5.25
C LEU A 149 9.45 -14.04 -6.11
N LEU A 150 10.67 -14.00 -5.58
CA LEU A 150 11.86 -14.49 -6.29
C LEU A 150 11.82 -16.00 -6.62
N LYS A 151 11.07 -16.82 -5.84
CA LYS A 151 10.89 -18.25 -6.18
C LYS A 151 10.15 -18.46 -7.50
N ASP A 152 9.30 -17.52 -7.88
CA ASP A 152 8.52 -17.60 -9.13
C ASP A 152 9.10 -16.71 -10.24
N ALA A 153 10.34 -16.22 -10.10
CA ALA A 153 10.97 -15.30 -11.05
C ALA A 153 10.91 -15.80 -12.50
N ALA A 154 11.36 -17.03 -12.74
CA ALA A 154 11.34 -17.61 -14.09
C ALA A 154 9.94 -17.75 -14.70
N ARG A 155 8.90 -17.76 -13.87
CA ARG A 155 7.50 -17.87 -14.30
C ARG A 155 6.86 -16.51 -14.56
N LEU A 156 7.28 -15.49 -13.81
CA LEU A 156 6.65 -14.17 -13.76
C LEU A 156 7.49 -13.07 -14.43
N GLU A 157 8.71 -13.36 -14.85
CA GLU A 157 9.66 -12.37 -15.39
C GLU A 157 9.15 -11.61 -16.63
N ASP A 158 8.21 -12.17 -17.39
CA ASP A 158 7.59 -11.49 -18.54
C ASP A 158 6.61 -10.38 -18.12
N SER A 159 6.22 -10.33 -16.84
CA SER A 159 5.29 -9.33 -16.31
C SER A 159 6.04 -8.06 -15.87
N ASP A 160 5.80 -6.94 -16.54
CA ASP A 160 6.36 -5.64 -16.14
C ASP A 160 5.95 -5.25 -14.71
N PRO A 161 4.67 -5.42 -14.28
CA PRO A 161 4.28 -5.15 -12.90
C PRO A 161 5.02 -6.02 -11.87
N TYR A 162 5.32 -7.28 -12.22
CA TYR A 162 6.12 -8.14 -11.34
C TYR A 162 7.55 -7.60 -11.18
N ARG A 163 8.21 -7.23 -12.29
CA ARG A 163 9.55 -6.63 -12.25
C ARG A 163 9.58 -5.33 -11.46
N PHE A 164 8.54 -4.50 -11.60
CA PHE A 164 8.39 -3.29 -10.81
C PHE A 164 8.33 -3.61 -9.32
N ASP A 165 7.46 -4.54 -8.91
CA ASP A 165 7.27 -4.88 -7.49
C ASP A 165 8.53 -5.50 -6.86
N ILE A 166 9.33 -6.29 -7.61
CA ILE A 166 10.61 -6.81 -7.13
C ILE A 166 11.62 -5.69 -6.82
N VAL A 167 11.55 -4.57 -7.53
CA VAL A 167 12.46 -3.43 -7.30
C VAL A 167 11.93 -2.52 -6.19
N ASP A 168 10.62 -2.47 -6.01
CA ASP A 168 9.96 -1.58 -5.06
C ASP A 168 9.91 -2.16 -3.63
N ILE A 169 9.89 -3.48 -3.51
CA ILE A 169 9.92 -4.21 -2.24
C ILE A 169 11.34 -4.30 -1.68
#